data_3343ee5f74b08812ccc1bafba58b6df8
#
_entry.id   3343ee5f74b08812ccc1bafba58b6df8
#
_cell.length_a   1.000
_cell.length_b   1.000
_cell.length_c   1.000
_cell.angle_alpha   90.00
_cell.angle_beta   90.00
_cell.angle_gamma   90.00
#
_symmetry.space_group_name_H-M   'P 1'
#
loop_
_entity.id
_entity.type
_entity.pdbx_description
1 polymer ?
#
loop_
_entity_poly.entity_id
_entity_poly.type
_entity_poly.pdbx_seq_one_letter_code
_entity_poly.pdbx_strand_id
1 'polypeptide(L)'
;YEVTISSLSKALSGSSRALKSCLMDQTKIAGLGNLLTDEILWRSSIDPRRAANSLAYDEQKRLAYHIRQTVKQLTKLGGSHTGKLQAHRVTGGLCPKDGEPLERYTIGGRTTYSCPLHQI
;
A
#
# COMPACT_ATOMS: atom_id res chain seq x y z
N TYR A 1 -2.70 16.62 -0.68
CA TYR A 1 -2.54 15.47 0.20
C TYR A 1 -1.15 15.48 0.85
N GLU A 2 -1.14 15.72 2.13
CA GLU A 2 0.10 16.05 2.86
C GLU A 2 0.55 14.90 3.76
N VAL A 3 1.25 13.91 3.18
CA VAL A 3 1.90 12.87 3.98
C VAL A 3 3.41 13.09 3.93
N THR A 4 3.98 13.47 5.07
CA THR A 4 5.43 13.62 5.22
C THR A 4 6.02 12.35 5.86
N ILE A 5 7.34 12.21 5.79
CA ILE A 5 8.03 11.10 6.48
C ILE A 5 7.74 11.18 7.98
N SER A 6 7.76 12.39 8.53
CA SER A 6 7.52 12.61 9.95
C SER A 6 6.11 12.20 10.38
N SER A 7 5.08 12.62 9.64
CA SER A 7 3.69 12.26 9.97
C SER A 7 3.45 10.77 9.79
N LEU A 8 4.02 10.17 8.76
CA LEU A 8 3.92 8.73 8.52
C LEU A 8 4.62 7.95 9.63
N SER A 9 5.84 8.32 9.98
CA SER A 9 6.60 7.67 11.05
C SER A 9 5.82 7.69 12.36
N LYS A 10 5.21 8.81 12.69
CA LYS A 10 4.39 8.94 13.89
C LYS A 10 3.18 8.01 13.85
N ALA A 11 2.50 7.91 12.70
CA ALA A 11 1.35 7.03 12.54
C ALA A 11 1.73 5.56 12.68
N LEU A 12 2.88 5.17 12.14
CA LEU A 12 3.33 3.78 12.13
C LEU A 12 3.92 3.32 13.45
N SER A 13 4.65 4.19 14.14
CA SER A 13 5.41 3.81 15.34
C SER A 13 4.53 3.38 16.50
N GLY A 14 3.29 3.82 16.54
CA GLY A 14 2.35 3.49 17.61
C GLY A 14 1.54 2.21 17.37
N SER A 15 1.82 1.46 16.30
CA SER A 15 0.97 0.32 15.94
C SER A 15 1.78 -0.90 15.53
N SER A 16 1.40 -2.06 16.08
CA SER A 16 1.94 -3.36 15.67
C SER A 16 1.01 -4.09 14.69
N ARG A 17 -0.09 -3.46 14.30
CA ARG A 17 -1.03 -4.03 13.33
C ARG A 17 -0.37 -4.21 11.97
N ALA A 18 -1.01 -5.00 11.08
CA ALA A 18 -0.57 -5.10 9.70
C ALA A 18 -0.50 -3.70 9.08
N LEU A 19 0.55 -3.46 8.30
CA LEU A 19 0.80 -2.17 7.67
C LEU A 19 -0.41 -1.67 6.89
N LYS A 20 -1.04 -2.55 6.11
CA LYS A 20 -2.25 -2.18 5.35
C LYS A 20 -3.36 -1.67 6.27
N SER A 21 -3.61 -2.33 7.39
CA SER A 21 -4.65 -1.89 8.34
C SER A 21 -4.34 -0.50 8.90
N CYS A 22 -3.08 -0.25 9.22
CA CYS A 22 -2.65 1.05 9.74
C CYS A 22 -2.85 2.15 8.70
N LEU A 23 -2.49 1.89 7.44
CA LEU A 23 -2.63 2.86 6.36
C LEU A 23 -4.10 3.15 6.03
N MET A 24 -4.99 2.18 6.24
CA MET A 24 -6.42 2.36 5.99
C MET A 24 -7.17 2.96 7.18
N ASP A 25 -6.50 3.15 8.30
CA ASP A 25 -7.11 3.75 9.50
C ASP A 25 -7.29 5.25 9.28
N GLN A 26 -8.54 5.67 9.09
CA GLN A 26 -8.88 7.06 8.78
C GLN A 26 -8.55 8.03 9.92
N THR A 27 -8.31 7.53 11.13
CA THR A 27 -7.88 8.38 12.24
C THR A 27 -6.39 8.70 12.19
N LYS A 28 -5.62 7.98 11.38
CA LYS A 28 -4.18 8.14 11.26
C LYS A 28 -3.79 8.77 9.92
N ILE A 29 -4.33 8.26 8.82
CA ILE A 29 -4.02 8.73 7.46
C ILE A 29 -5.32 8.83 6.69
N ALA A 30 -5.74 10.06 6.37
CA ALA A 30 -7.01 10.29 5.70
C ALA A 30 -6.94 9.89 4.21
N GLY A 31 -8.02 9.33 3.71
CA GLY A 31 -8.23 9.14 2.29
C GLY A 31 -7.65 7.89 1.64
N LEU A 32 -6.99 7.01 2.37
CA LEU A 32 -6.45 5.77 1.79
C LEU A 32 -7.47 4.64 1.87
N GLY A 33 -8.06 4.29 0.73
CA GLY A 33 -8.98 3.17 0.62
C GLY A 33 -8.28 1.85 0.27
N ASN A 34 -9.06 0.79 0.09
CA ASN A 34 -8.55 -0.55 -0.13
C ASN A 34 -7.70 -0.69 -1.41
N LEU A 35 -8.24 -0.26 -2.54
CA LEU A 35 -7.55 -0.37 -3.83
C LEU A 35 -6.30 0.50 -3.86
N LEU A 36 -6.42 1.71 -3.34
CA LEU A 36 -5.32 2.67 -3.32
C LEU A 36 -4.18 2.17 -2.43
N THR A 37 -4.49 1.59 -1.27
CA THR A 37 -3.49 1.05 -0.36
C THR A 37 -2.72 -0.11 -0.99
N ASP A 38 -3.41 -1.04 -1.66
CA ASP A 38 -2.74 -2.13 -2.36
C ASP A 38 -1.80 -1.61 -3.46
N GLU A 39 -2.26 -0.62 -4.23
CA GLU A 39 -1.43 0.01 -5.28
C GLU A 39 -0.17 0.66 -4.70
N ILE A 40 -0.33 1.40 -3.60
CA ILE A 40 0.79 2.08 -2.94
C ILE A 40 1.81 1.07 -2.42
N LEU A 41 1.37 0.02 -1.75
CA LEU A 41 2.26 -1.00 -1.19
C LEU A 41 2.96 -1.80 -2.29
N TRP A 42 2.25 -2.08 -3.39
CA TRP A 42 2.85 -2.72 -4.55
C TRP A 42 3.96 -1.84 -5.15
N ARG A 43 3.72 -0.55 -5.32
CA ARG A 43 4.73 0.39 -5.83
C ARG A 43 5.91 0.56 -4.86
N SER A 44 5.65 0.48 -3.57
CA SER A 44 6.66 0.64 -2.53
C SER A 44 7.50 -0.62 -2.28
N SER A 45 7.11 -1.75 -2.86
CA SER A 45 7.77 -3.06 -2.66
C SER A 45 7.74 -3.51 -1.20
N ILE A 46 6.64 -3.23 -0.50
CA ILE A 46 6.47 -3.58 0.91
C ILE A 46 5.28 -4.51 1.07
N ASP A 47 5.47 -5.59 1.84
CA ASP A 47 4.41 -6.56 2.11
C ASP A 47 3.33 -5.92 3.00
N PRO A 48 2.05 -5.98 2.59
CA PRO A 48 0.94 -5.44 3.39
C PRO A 48 0.81 -6.04 4.79
N ARG A 49 1.35 -7.24 5.01
CA ARG A 49 1.27 -7.94 6.30
C ARG A 49 2.34 -7.52 7.30
N ARG A 50 3.34 -6.75 6.87
CA ARG A 50 4.38 -6.25 7.77
C ARG A 50 3.75 -5.49 8.93
N ALA A 51 4.33 -5.65 10.13
CA ALA A 51 3.90 -4.83 11.26
C ALA A 51 4.20 -3.36 10.96
N ALA A 52 3.25 -2.47 11.25
CA ALA A 52 3.39 -1.05 10.93
C ALA A 52 4.65 -0.45 11.55
N ASN A 53 4.99 -0.85 12.79
CA ASN A 53 6.16 -0.34 13.50
C ASN A 53 7.47 -1.05 13.12
N SER A 54 7.46 -1.94 12.12
CA SER A 54 8.65 -2.69 11.73
C SER A 54 9.43 -2.06 10.57
N LEU A 55 8.93 -0.98 9.97
CA LEU A 55 9.56 -0.38 8.81
C LEU A 55 10.82 0.39 9.19
N ALA A 56 11.92 0.13 8.47
CA ALA A 56 13.13 0.91 8.59
C ALA A 56 12.91 2.32 8.01
N TYR A 57 13.78 3.25 8.32
CA TYR A 57 13.64 4.63 7.88
C TYR A 57 13.57 4.78 6.36
N ASP A 58 14.42 4.05 5.63
CA ASP A 58 14.42 4.09 4.16
C ASP A 58 13.13 3.51 3.59
N GLU A 59 12.54 2.51 4.23
CA GLU A 59 11.23 1.97 3.85
C GLU A 59 10.12 2.99 4.07
N GLN A 60 10.18 3.72 5.19
CA GLN A 60 9.22 4.79 5.47
C GLN A 60 9.33 5.92 4.46
N LYS A 61 10.55 6.30 4.07
CA LYS A 61 10.78 7.31 3.03
C LYS A 61 10.16 6.88 1.69
N ARG A 62 10.42 5.65 1.29
CA ARG A 62 9.90 5.09 0.04
C ARG A 62 8.37 5.05 0.07
N LEU A 63 7.80 4.61 1.19
CA LEU A 63 6.36 4.56 1.37
C LEU A 63 5.73 5.96 1.30
N ALA A 64 6.27 6.93 2.01
CA ALA A 64 5.76 8.30 1.98
C ALA A 64 5.79 8.88 0.57
N TYR A 65 6.88 8.64 -0.17
CA TYR A 65 7.01 9.08 -1.56
C TYR A 65 5.88 8.49 -2.42
N HIS A 66 5.67 7.16 -2.32
CA HIS A 66 4.66 6.49 -3.15
C HIS A 66 3.23 6.84 -2.73
N ILE A 67 2.99 7.12 -1.45
CA ILE A 67 1.68 7.63 -1.04
C ILE A 67 1.39 8.94 -1.78
N ARG A 68 2.30 9.90 -1.71
CA ARG A 68 2.10 11.22 -2.34
C ARG A 68 1.95 11.11 -3.85
N GLN A 69 2.87 10.38 -4.50
CA GLN A 69 2.87 10.26 -5.96
C GLN A 69 1.66 9.50 -6.48
N THR A 70 1.29 8.42 -5.80
CA THR A 70 0.16 7.59 -6.23
C THR A 70 -1.16 8.34 -6.08
N VAL A 71 -1.38 8.97 -4.95
CA VAL A 71 -2.62 9.76 -4.73
C VAL A 71 -2.73 10.85 -5.79
N LYS A 72 -1.66 11.57 -6.03
CA LYS A 72 -1.63 12.64 -7.03
C LYS A 72 -1.94 12.11 -8.42
N GLN A 73 -1.27 11.03 -8.83
CA GLN A 73 -1.43 10.44 -10.16
C GLN A 73 -2.83 9.88 -10.39
N LEU A 74 -3.32 9.06 -9.44
CA LEU A 74 -4.61 8.41 -9.62
C LEU A 74 -5.77 9.38 -9.52
N THR A 75 -5.66 10.43 -8.71
CA THR A 75 -6.66 11.51 -8.67
C THR A 75 -6.75 12.17 -10.05
N LYS A 76 -5.60 12.43 -10.66
CA LYS A 76 -5.53 13.05 -11.99
C LYS A 76 -6.12 12.15 -13.08
N LEU A 77 -5.99 10.81 -12.94
CA LEU A 77 -6.47 9.84 -13.91
C LEU A 77 -7.93 9.42 -13.70
N GLY A 78 -8.59 9.89 -12.65
CA GLY A 78 -10.00 9.62 -12.41
C GLY A 78 -10.32 8.72 -11.21
N GLY A 79 -9.33 8.31 -10.42
CA GLY A 79 -9.56 7.57 -9.18
C GLY A 79 -8.70 6.33 -9.00
N SER A 80 -8.91 5.64 -7.87
CA SER A 80 -8.10 4.48 -7.47
C SER A 80 -8.21 3.27 -8.40
N HIS A 81 -9.28 3.19 -9.19
CA HIS A 81 -9.47 2.13 -10.17
C HIS A 81 -8.56 2.26 -11.39
N THR A 82 -7.80 3.34 -11.51
CA THR A 82 -6.90 3.60 -12.65
C THR A 82 -5.46 3.14 -12.38
N GLY A 83 -5.20 2.53 -11.22
CA GLY A 83 -3.86 2.03 -10.87
C GLY A 83 -3.41 0.87 -11.74
N LYS A 84 -2.10 0.68 -11.82
CA LYS A 84 -1.48 -0.38 -12.64
C LYS A 84 -1.79 -1.78 -12.12
N LEU A 85 -1.92 -1.95 -10.81
CA LEU A 85 -2.23 -3.24 -10.19
C LEU A 85 -3.69 -3.64 -10.41
N GLN A 86 -4.57 -2.68 -10.59
CA GLN A 86 -6.02 -2.88 -10.57
C GLN A 86 -6.50 -3.98 -11.52
N ALA A 87 -6.04 -3.97 -12.77
CA ALA A 87 -6.45 -4.95 -13.78
C ALA A 87 -6.01 -6.36 -13.44
N HIS A 88 -5.04 -6.51 -12.55
CA HIS A 88 -4.44 -7.79 -12.17
C HIS A 88 -4.96 -8.32 -10.83
N ARG A 89 -5.83 -7.57 -10.16
CA ARG A 89 -6.47 -7.97 -8.90
C ARG A 89 -7.61 -8.94 -9.15
N VAL A 90 -7.26 -10.11 -9.68
CA VAL A 90 -8.22 -11.19 -10.00
C VAL A 90 -7.57 -12.52 -9.65
N THR A 91 -8.39 -13.56 -9.51
CA THR A 91 -7.88 -14.92 -9.30
C THR A 91 -6.97 -15.31 -10.47
N GLY A 92 -5.75 -15.73 -10.16
CA GLY A 92 -4.76 -16.07 -11.18
C GLY A 92 -4.05 -14.87 -11.79
N GLY A 93 -4.28 -13.66 -11.27
CA GLY A 93 -3.60 -12.46 -11.77
C GLY A 93 -2.10 -12.49 -11.54
N LEU A 94 -1.36 -11.88 -12.47
CA LEU A 94 0.10 -11.84 -12.41
C LEU A 94 0.56 -10.41 -12.09
N CYS A 95 1.68 -10.30 -11.36
CA CYS A 95 2.27 -9.01 -11.04
C CYS A 95 2.66 -8.28 -12.33
N PRO A 96 2.16 -7.07 -12.56
CA PRO A 96 2.50 -6.32 -13.78
C PRO A 96 3.97 -5.88 -13.84
N LYS A 97 4.70 -5.97 -12.73
CA LYS A 97 6.11 -5.60 -12.68
C LYS A 97 7.04 -6.76 -13.00
N ASP A 98 6.77 -7.96 -12.43
CA ASP A 98 7.70 -9.09 -12.53
C ASP A 98 7.07 -10.38 -13.03
N GLY A 99 5.77 -10.41 -13.30
CA GLY A 99 5.08 -11.57 -13.86
C GLY A 99 4.78 -12.68 -12.86
N GLU A 100 5.16 -12.52 -11.60
CA GLU A 100 4.91 -13.53 -10.56
C GLU A 100 3.43 -13.60 -10.24
N PRO A 101 2.85 -14.80 -10.00
CA PRO A 101 1.48 -14.89 -9.55
C PRO A 101 1.25 -14.10 -8.26
N LEU A 102 0.22 -13.26 -8.26
CA LEU A 102 -0.14 -12.48 -7.08
C LEU A 102 -0.76 -13.37 -6.01
N GLU A 103 -0.43 -13.11 -4.77
CA GLU A 103 -1.13 -13.69 -3.63
C GLU A 103 -2.40 -12.91 -3.34
N ARG A 104 -3.46 -13.64 -2.97
CA ARG A 104 -4.74 -13.04 -2.54
C ARG A 104 -5.06 -13.55 -1.15
N TYR A 105 -5.31 -12.63 -0.24
CA TYR A 105 -5.65 -12.95 1.15
C TYR A 105 -6.44 -11.80 1.78
N THR A 106 -6.84 -11.96 3.03
CA THR A 106 -7.64 -10.97 3.75
C THR A 106 -6.82 -10.34 4.86
N ILE A 107 -6.86 -9.01 4.94
CA ILE A 107 -6.30 -8.25 6.06
C ILE A 107 -7.41 -7.33 6.59
N GLY A 108 -7.74 -7.48 7.87
CA GLY A 108 -8.76 -6.64 8.50
C GLY A 108 -10.11 -6.68 7.78
N GLY A 109 -10.48 -7.83 7.25
CA GLY A 109 -11.72 -7.99 6.50
C GLY A 109 -11.67 -7.50 5.05
N ARG A 110 -10.51 -7.02 4.57
CA ARG A 110 -10.37 -6.48 3.22
C ARG A 110 -9.58 -7.41 2.33
N THR A 111 -10.09 -7.67 1.12
CA THR A 111 -9.38 -8.43 0.10
C THR A 111 -8.10 -7.69 -0.27
N THR A 112 -6.97 -8.42 -0.21
CA THR A 112 -5.64 -7.86 -0.42
C THR A 112 -4.92 -8.67 -1.50
N TYR A 113 -4.25 -7.96 -2.41
CA TYR A 113 -3.39 -8.57 -3.42
C TYR A 113 -1.97 -8.04 -3.24
N SER A 114 -0.99 -8.93 -3.27
CA SER A 114 0.42 -8.53 -3.22
C SER A 114 1.28 -9.50 -4.01
N CYS A 115 2.47 -9.05 -4.39
CA CYS A 115 3.44 -9.87 -5.11
C CYS A 115 4.42 -10.49 -4.11
N PRO A 116 4.49 -11.83 -4.01
CA PRO A 116 5.40 -12.47 -3.05
C PRO A 116 6.87 -12.33 -3.44
N LEU A 117 7.16 -11.94 -4.67
CA LEU A 117 8.54 -11.84 -5.15
C LEU A 117 9.20 -10.51 -4.73
N HIS A 118 8.53 -9.38 -4.96
CA HIS A 118 9.18 -8.08 -4.70
C HIS A 118 8.61 -7.28 -3.53
N GLN A 119 7.46 -7.65 -3.00
CA GLN A 119 6.92 -7.01 -1.79
C GLN A 119 7.39 -7.78 -0.55
N ILE A 120 8.28 -7.19 0.19
CA ILE A 120 8.93 -7.84 1.33
C ILE A 120 8.69 -7.10 2.65
#